data_ff92adc182414b6fc241f7b256cbc395
#
_entry.id   ff92adc182414b6fc241f7b256cbc395
#
_cell.length_a   1.000
_cell.length_b   1.000
_cell.length_c   1.000
_cell.angle_alpha   90.00
_cell.angle_beta   90.00
_cell.angle_gamma   90.00
#
_symmetry.space_group_name_H-M   'P 1'
#
loop_
_entity.id
_entity.type
_entity.pdbx_description
1 polymer ?
#
loop_
_entity_poly.entity_id
_entity_poly.type
_entity_poly.pdbx_seq_one_letter_code
_entity_poly.pdbx_strand_id
1 'polypeptide(L)'
;DSPWLAAFVLWWFKPWFDRVALHVLSRAVFGATPRVRETLRALPGMFRKGALAAVLHMRFDAARSLNLALWQLEELPWARWRQRVRLIESPVRRPAGWLTATCIYFEATLVAAIFALAYWMIPPALIDSAQAWWFTLGNQDELWTYGYLLAWMFAICVVEPLYVAGGFGLYLNRRTELEAWDIEIAFRRIDKQRLDGAPRIAA
;
A
#
# COMPACT_ATOMS: atom_id res chain seq x y z
N ASP A 1 -11.42 -19.40 20.78
CA ASP A 1 -10.83 -18.29 19.98
C ASP A 1 -11.29 -18.44 18.55
N SER A 2 -12.07 -17.48 18.07
CA SER A 2 -12.68 -17.56 16.73
C SER A 2 -11.66 -17.09 15.66
N PRO A 3 -11.24 -17.93 14.70
CA PRO A 3 -10.33 -17.53 13.63
C PRO A 3 -10.90 -16.41 12.76
N TRP A 4 -12.21 -16.26 12.69
CA TRP A 4 -12.89 -15.14 12.03
C TRP A 4 -12.60 -13.79 12.69
N LEU A 5 -12.39 -13.78 14.00
CA LEU A 5 -11.96 -12.58 14.71
C LEU A 5 -10.56 -12.16 14.28
N ALA A 6 -9.63 -13.11 14.11
CA ALA A 6 -8.30 -12.84 13.60
C ALA A 6 -8.34 -12.28 12.17
N ALA A 7 -9.17 -12.87 11.29
CA ALA A 7 -9.39 -12.36 9.94
C ALA A 7 -9.92 -10.92 9.96
N PHE A 8 -10.91 -10.66 10.80
CA PHE A 8 -11.50 -9.33 10.95
C PHE A 8 -10.48 -8.32 11.47
N VAL A 9 -9.69 -8.67 12.49
CA VAL A 9 -8.64 -7.82 13.05
C VAL A 9 -7.58 -7.51 11.99
N LEU A 10 -7.09 -8.53 11.28
CA LEU A 10 -6.11 -8.35 10.20
C LEU A 10 -6.66 -7.42 9.11
N TRP A 11 -7.91 -7.68 8.68
CA TRP A 11 -8.59 -6.85 7.70
C TRP A 11 -8.76 -5.42 8.20
N TRP A 12 -9.10 -5.22 9.49
CA TRP A 12 -9.32 -3.91 10.08
C TRP A 12 -8.05 -3.08 10.17
N PHE A 13 -6.92 -3.72 10.49
CA PHE A 13 -5.63 -3.05 10.62
C PHE A 13 -4.85 -2.89 9.30
N LYS A 14 -5.33 -3.45 8.18
CA LYS A 14 -4.70 -3.33 6.86
C LYS A 14 -4.30 -1.88 6.49
N PRO A 15 -5.13 -0.83 6.69
CA PRO A 15 -4.73 0.55 6.38
C PRO A 15 -3.55 1.09 7.21
N TRP A 16 -3.23 0.45 8.31
CA TRP A 16 -2.06 0.84 9.10
C TRP A 16 -0.76 0.36 8.46
N PHE A 17 -0.77 -0.81 7.88
CA PHE A 17 0.36 -1.32 7.10
C PHE A 17 0.63 -0.46 5.87
N ASP A 18 -0.41 0.03 5.21
CA ASP A 18 -0.30 0.96 4.07
C ASP A 18 0.48 2.22 4.46
N ARG A 19 0.25 2.74 5.66
CA ARG A 19 0.95 3.93 6.17
C ARG A 19 2.45 3.70 6.36
N VAL A 20 2.81 2.51 6.83
CA VAL A 20 4.22 2.13 7.00
C VAL A 20 4.90 1.98 5.64
N ALA A 21 4.24 1.31 4.69
CA ALA A 21 4.73 1.16 3.33
C ALA A 21 4.92 2.53 2.65
N LEU A 22 3.96 3.44 2.79
CA LEU A 22 4.06 4.80 2.26
C LEU A 22 5.21 5.60 2.91
N HIS A 23 5.42 5.46 4.21
CA HIS A 23 6.53 6.13 4.91
C HIS A 23 7.89 5.70 4.36
N VAL A 24 8.07 4.40 4.11
CA VAL A 24 9.30 3.87 3.51
C VAL A 24 9.45 4.34 2.07
N LEU A 25 8.40 4.21 1.26
CA LEU A 25 8.41 4.59 -0.16
C LEU A 25 8.64 6.08 -0.36
N SER A 26 7.96 6.93 0.40
CA SER A 26 8.11 8.38 0.28
C SER A 26 9.54 8.84 0.56
N ARG A 27 10.23 8.24 1.53
CA ARG A 27 11.64 8.54 1.81
C ARG A 27 12.58 7.96 0.78
N ALA A 28 12.32 6.72 0.34
CA ALA A 28 13.16 6.04 -0.65
C ALA A 28 13.21 6.80 -1.98
N VAL A 29 12.08 7.33 -2.45
CA VAL A 29 11.99 8.12 -3.69
C VAL A 29 12.83 9.40 -3.61
N PHE A 30 12.97 10.00 -2.43
CA PHE A 30 13.80 11.19 -2.22
C PHE A 30 15.26 10.87 -1.80
N GLY A 31 15.70 9.62 -1.94
CA GLY A 31 17.09 9.19 -1.75
C GLY A 31 17.49 8.88 -0.30
N ALA A 32 16.54 8.88 0.64
CA ALA A 32 16.77 8.58 2.04
C ALA A 32 16.05 7.29 2.44
N THR A 33 16.56 6.13 2.03
CA THR A 33 15.99 4.83 2.46
C THR A 33 16.13 4.66 3.97
N PRO A 34 15.01 4.64 4.72
CA PRO A 34 15.07 4.51 6.17
C PRO A 34 15.46 3.07 6.55
N ARG A 35 16.31 2.94 7.57
CA ARG A 35 16.60 1.64 8.16
C ARG A 35 15.38 1.09 8.88
N VAL A 36 15.24 -0.24 8.96
CA VAL A 36 14.12 -0.90 9.66
C VAL A 36 13.95 -0.36 11.09
N ARG A 37 15.05 -0.15 11.81
CA ARG A 37 15.01 0.40 13.18
C ARG A 37 14.45 1.82 13.24
N GLU A 38 14.71 2.64 12.25
CA GLU A 38 14.21 4.02 12.15
C GLU A 38 12.71 4.02 11.85
N THR A 39 12.28 3.14 10.93
CA THR A 39 10.86 2.94 10.62
C THR A 39 10.10 2.47 11.86
N LEU A 40 10.63 1.48 12.61
CA LEU A 40 10.00 1.00 13.84
C LEU A 40 9.89 2.10 14.92
N ARG A 41 10.89 2.97 15.05
CA ARG A 41 10.83 4.11 15.97
C ARG A 41 9.80 5.17 15.55
N ALA A 42 9.52 5.30 14.28
CA ALA A 42 8.53 6.24 13.75
C ALA A 42 7.08 5.75 13.92
N LEU A 43 6.85 4.43 14.10
CA LEU A 43 5.52 3.84 14.23
C LEU A 43 4.61 4.51 15.27
N PRO A 44 5.04 4.77 16.52
CA PRO A 44 4.16 5.38 17.51
C PRO A 44 3.66 6.77 17.09
N GLY A 45 4.52 7.56 16.42
CA GLY A 45 4.14 8.86 15.88
C GLY A 45 3.12 8.78 14.74
N MET A 46 3.30 7.80 13.86
CA MET A 46 2.37 7.57 12.75
C MET A 46 1.00 7.09 13.25
N PHE A 47 0.96 6.26 14.29
CA PHE A 47 -0.29 5.74 14.83
C PHE A 47 -1.06 6.76 15.68
N ARG A 48 -0.41 7.72 16.32
CA ARG A 48 -1.09 8.78 17.09
C ARG A 48 -1.79 9.80 16.20
N LYS A 49 -1.19 10.18 15.07
CA LYS A 49 -1.75 11.21 14.18
C LYS A 49 -2.84 10.62 13.28
N GLY A 50 -4.11 10.88 13.61
CA GLY A 50 -5.27 10.59 12.76
C GLY A 50 -5.53 9.11 12.46
N ALA A 51 -5.11 8.20 13.33
CA ALA A 51 -5.30 6.76 13.16
C ALA A 51 -6.78 6.38 12.98
N LEU A 52 -7.68 7.00 13.76
CA LEU A 52 -9.13 6.76 13.66
C LEU A 52 -9.70 7.23 12.31
N ALA A 53 -9.27 8.39 11.81
CA ALA A 53 -9.72 8.89 10.50
C ALA A 53 -9.26 7.99 9.36
N ALA A 54 -8.02 7.48 9.41
CA ALA A 54 -7.50 6.55 8.41
C ALA A 54 -8.27 5.21 8.41
N VAL A 55 -8.58 4.69 9.60
CA VAL A 55 -9.25 3.40 9.74
C VAL A 55 -10.74 3.49 9.39
N LEU A 56 -11.43 4.56 9.76
CA LEU A 56 -12.87 4.67 9.57
C LEU A 56 -13.26 5.29 8.22
N HIS A 57 -12.61 6.38 7.83
CA HIS A 57 -13.04 7.15 6.66
C HIS A 57 -12.39 6.66 5.35
N MET A 58 -11.09 6.34 5.36
CA MET A 58 -10.38 5.96 4.12
C MET A 58 -10.61 4.51 3.71
N ARG A 59 -11.20 3.68 4.57
CA ARG A 59 -11.36 2.26 4.29
C ARG A 59 -12.27 1.96 3.13
N PHE A 60 -13.35 2.71 2.99
CA PHE A 60 -14.37 2.52 1.96
C PHE A 60 -14.14 3.37 0.71
N ASP A 61 -13.01 4.09 0.65
CA ASP A 61 -12.68 4.93 -0.48
C ASP A 61 -11.98 4.11 -1.57
N ALA A 62 -12.52 4.18 -2.80
CA ALA A 62 -11.93 3.52 -3.96
C ALA A 62 -10.56 4.12 -4.36
N ALA A 63 -10.29 5.37 -3.99
CA ALA A 63 -9.01 6.05 -4.21
C ALA A 63 -8.12 6.05 -2.95
N ARG A 64 -8.28 5.06 -2.06
CA ARG A 64 -7.62 4.99 -0.75
C ARG A 64 -6.11 5.22 -0.81
N SER A 65 -5.40 4.56 -1.72
CA SER A 65 -3.93 4.67 -1.81
C SER A 65 -3.47 6.08 -2.21
N LEU A 66 -4.22 6.76 -3.09
CA LEU A 66 -3.98 8.15 -3.47
C LEU A 66 -4.24 9.10 -2.29
N ASN A 67 -5.42 8.94 -1.65
CA ASN A 67 -5.85 9.81 -0.55
C ASN A 67 -5.01 9.61 0.71
N LEU A 68 -4.47 8.41 0.91
CA LEU A 68 -3.52 8.13 1.97
C LEU A 68 -2.22 8.93 1.80
N ALA A 69 -1.68 8.98 0.57
CA ALA A 69 -0.49 9.76 0.25
C ALA A 69 -0.72 11.25 0.52
N LEU A 70 -1.84 11.79 0.04
CA LEU A 70 -2.22 13.18 0.27
C LEU A 70 -2.34 13.51 1.77
N TRP A 71 -3.00 12.64 2.53
CA TRP A 71 -3.26 12.87 3.94
C TRP A 71 -2.00 12.76 4.81
N GLN A 72 -1.14 11.78 4.52
CA GLN A 72 0.06 11.52 5.32
C GLN A 72 1.20 12.50 5.02
N LEU A 73 1.32 12.99 3.77
CA LEU A 73 2.45 13.81 3.35
C LEU A 73 2.18 15.31 3.44
N GLU A 74 0.93 15.74 3.24
CA GLU A 74 0.61 17.17 3.28
C GLU A 74 0.18 17.65 4.68
N GLU A 75 -0.18 16.77 5.61
CA GLU A 75 -0.57 17.07 7.00
C GLU A 75 -1.55 18.27 7.14
N LEU A 76 -2.47 18.45 6.20
CA LEU A 76 -3.36 19.59 6.11
C LEU A 76 -4.50 19.53 7.15
N PRO A 77 -4.98 20.68 7.66
CA PRO A 77 -6.23 20.77 8.40
C PRO A 77 -7.40 20.27 7.55
N TRP A 78 -8.41 19.64 8.18
CA TRP A 78 -9.53 18.98 7.52
C TRP A 78 -10.23 19.81 6.43
N ALA A 79 -10.44 21.11 6.66
CA ALA A 79 -11.10 21.98 5.69
C ALA A 79 -10.26 22.17 4.41
N ARG A 80 -8.95 22.40 4.54
CA ARG A 80 -8.01 22.51 3.42
C ARG A 80 -7.78 21.16 2.74
N TRP A 81 -7.74 20.09 3.51
CA TRP A 81 -7.61 18.73 3.00
C TRP A 81 -8.75 18.38 2.04
N ARG A 82 -10.01 18.66 2.38
CA ARG A 82 -11.16 18.45 1.48
C ARG A 82 -11.05 19.19 0.15
N GLN A 83 -10.57 20.43 0.18
CA GLN A 83 -10.36 21.21 -1.06
C GLN A 83 -9.24 20.58 -1.90
N ARG A 84 -8.14 20.22 -1.26
CA ARG A 84 -6.99 19.60 -1.92
C ARG A 84 -7.33 18.24 -2.54
N VAL A 85 -8.06 17.39 -1.81
CA VAL A 85 -8.55 16.11 -2.33
C VAL A 85 -9.35 16.30 -3.61
N ARG A 86 -10.30 17.22 -3.65
CA ARG A 86 -11.11 17.47 -4.86
C ARG A 86 -10.26 17.85 -6.07
N LEU A 87 -9.22 18.64 -5.86
CA LEU A 87 -8.33 19.09 -6.94
C LEU A 87 -7.43 17.96 -7.45
N ILE A 88 -6.91 17.15 -6.54
CA ILE A 88 -5.97 16.06 -6.87
C ILE A 88 -6.72 14.84 -7.37
N GLU A 89 -7.76 14.40 -6.67
CA GLU A 89 -8.49 13.16 -6.95
C GLU A 89 -9.36 13.23 -8.21
N SER A 90 -10.02 14.36 -8.45
CA SER A 90 -11.06 14.48 -9.49
C SER A 90 -10.63 13.89 -10.86
N PRO A 91 -9.47 14.22 -11.43
CA PRO A 91 -9.08 13.66 -12.73
C PRO A 91 -8.50 12.23 -12.66
N VAL A 92 -7.99 11.79 -11.50
CA VAL A 92 -7.33 10.50 -11.34
C VAL A 92 -8.15 9.49 -10.53
N ARG A 93 -9.39 9.83 -10.17
CA ARG A 93 -10.27 8.95 -9.39
C ARG A 93 -10.55 7.61 -10.08
N ARG A 94 -10.76 7.63 -11.41
CA ARG A 94 -10.96 6.40 -12.17
C ARG A 94 -9.72 5.51 -12.19
N PRO A 95 -8.52 5.98 -12.56
CA PRO A 95 -7.30 5.21 -12.45
C PRO A 95 -7.03 4.67 -11.03
N ALA A 96 -7.25 5.48 -10.00
CA ALA A 96 -7.10 5.06 -8.60
C ALA A 96 -8.09 3.95 -8.22
N GLY A 97 -9.34 4.05 -8.67
CA GLY A 97 -10.34 3.00 -8.48
C GLY A 97 -9.98 1.70 -9.22
N TRP A 98 -9.49 1.79 -10.44
CA TRP A 98 -9.00 0.63 -11.19
C TRP A 98 -7.78 -0.01 -10.51
N LEU A 99 -6.85 0.79 -10.00
CA LEU A 99 -5.72 0.28 -9.22
C LEU A 99 -6.20 -0.54 -8.02
N THR A 100 -7.18 -0.02 -7.27
CA THR A 100 -7.77 -0.71 -6.13
C THR A 100 -8.43 -2.02 -6.56
N ALA A 101 -9.25 -2.00 -7.60
CA ALA A 101 -9.93 -3.19 -8.10
C ALA A 101 -8.93 -4.26 -8.59
N THR A 102 -7.90 -3.83 -9.32
CA THR A 102 -6.85 -4.72 -9.82
C THR A 102 -6.07 -5.36 -8.67
N CYS A 103 -5.67 -4.60 -7.65
CA CYS A 103 -4.95 -5.14 -6.50
C CYS A 103 -5.81 -6.12 -5.70
N ILE A 104 -7.10 -5.85 -5.50
CA ILE A 104 -8.04 -6.80 -4.86
C ILE A 104 -8.13 -8.09 -5.68
N TYR A 105 -8.22 -7.98 -7.01
CA TYR A 105 -8.25 -9.14 -7.88
C TYR A 105 -6.96 -9.96 -7.81
N PHE A 106 -5.80 -9.30 -7.81
CA PHE A 106 -4.50 -9.96 -7.64
C PHE A 106 -4.37 -10.65 -6.28
N GLU A 107 -4.82 -10.01 -5.21
CA GLU A 107 -4.83 -10.59 -3.87
C GLU A 107 -5.66 -11.88 -3.84
N ALA A 108 -6.88 -11.84 -4.38
CA ALA A 108 -7.76 -13.01 -4.46
C ALA A 108 -7.16 -14.12 -5.34
N THR A 109 -6.58 -13.75 -6.50
CA THR A 109 -5.94 -14.69 -7.42
C THR A 109 -4.73 -15.35 -6.79
N LEU A 110 -3.91 -14.60 -6.05
CA LEU A 110 -2.72 -15.14 -5.38
C LEU A 110 -3.11 -16.14 -4.28
N VAL A 111 -4.14 -15.83 -3.49
CA VAL A 111 -4.68 -16.78 -2.50
C VAL A 111 -5.18 -18.04 -3.19
N ALA A 112 -5.97 -17.91 -4.26
CA ALA A 112 -6.47 -19.05 -5.03
C ALA A 112 -5.32 -19.89 -5.64
N ALA A 113 -4.27 -19.23 -6.15
CA ALA A 113 -3.09 -19.90 -6.71
C ALA A 113 -2.32 -20.70 -5.65
N ILE A 114 -2.19 -20.18 -4.43
CA ILE A 114 -1.55 -20.91 -3.31
C ILE A 114 -2.31 -22.20 -3.02
N PHE A 115 -3.63 -22.14 -2.95
CA PHE A 115 -4.45 -23.34 -2.71
C PHE A 115 -4.42 -24.30 -3.91
N ALA A 116 -4.47 -23.80 -5.14
CA ALA A 116 -4.37 -24.60 -6.34
C ALA A 116 -3.01 -25.33 -6.41
N LEU A 117 -1.92 -24.64 -6.08
CA LEU A 117 -0.58 -25.21 -6.02
C LEU A 117 -0.50 -26.29 -4.92
N ALA A 118 -1.02 -26.00 -3.73
CA ALA A 118 -1.07 -26.97 -2.64
C ALA A 118 -1.83 -28.25 -3.05
N TYR A 119 -2.97 -28.08 -3.71
CA TYR A 119 -3.75 -29.21 -4.23
C TYR A 119 -2.96 -30.01 -5.29
N TRP A 120 -2.26 -29.34 -6.21
CA TRP A 120 -1.50 -29.98 -7.27
C TRP A 120 -0.27 -30.76 -6.77
N MET A 121 0.24 -30.39 -5.60
CA MET A 121 1.35 -31.10 -4.94
C MET A 121 0.92 -32.39 -4.23
N ILE A 122 -0.38 -32.70 -4.12
CA ILE A 122 -0.86 -33.94 -3.54
C ILE A 122 -0.62 -35.07 -4.54
N PRO A 123 0.13 -36.14 -4.15
CA PRO A 123 0.34 -37.30 -5.02
C PRO A 123 -0.98 -37.95 -5.45
N PRO A 124 -1.11 -38.39 -6.72
CA PRO A 124 -2.34 -39.02 -7.22
C PRO A 124 -2.84 -40.21 -6.39
N ALA A 125 -1.91 -40.97 -5.79
CA ALA A 125 -2.25 -42.10 -4.92
C ALA A 125 -2.98 -41.70 -3.61
N LEU A 126 -2.92 -40.41 -3.25
CA LEU A 126 -3.56 -39.87 -2.04
C LEU A 126 -4.81 -39.04 -2.38
N ILE A 127 -5.19 -38.90 -3.65
CA ILE A 127 -6.29 -38.02 -4.06
C ILE A 127 -7.60 -38.46 -3.42
N ASP A 128 -7.90 -39.79 -3.41
CA ASP A 128 -9.14 -40.29 -2.80
C ASP A 128 -9.17 -40.05 -1.29
N SER A 129 -8.02 -40.25 -0.63
CA SER A 129 -7.87 -39.95 0.80
C SER A 129 -7.81 -38.43 1.03
N ALA A 130 -7.26 -37.66 0.09
CA ALA A 130 -7.24 -36.19 0.15
C ALA A 130 -8.63 -35.59 -0.03
N GLN A 131 -9.47 -36.14 -0.91
CA GLN A 131 -10.88 -35.72 -1.01
C GLN A 131 -11.64 -35.96 0.30
N ALA A 132 -11.45 -37.13 0.90
CA ALA A 132 -11.97 -37.43 2.22
C ALA A 132 -11.39 -36.47 3.29
N TRP A 133 -10.12 -36.14 3.17
CA TRP A 133 -9.42 -35.15 4.02
C TRP A 133 -10.00 -33.75 3.87
N TRP A 134 -10.25 -33.30 2.63
CA TRP A 134 -10.87 -31.99 2.35
C TRP A 134 -12.28 -31.92 2.95
N PHE A 135 -13.06 -33.00 2.83
CA PHE A 135 -14.37 -33.10 3.49
C PHE A 135 -14.25 -33.13 5.02
N THR A 136 -13.22 -33.74 5.56
CA THR A 136 -12.97 -33.83 7.00
C THR A 136 -12.40 -32.50 7.54
N LEU A 137 -11.55 -31.83 6.76
CA LEU A 137 -11.04 -30.49 7.09
C LEU A 137 -12.11 -29.41 6.96
N GLY A 138 -13.04 -29.56 6.00
CA GLY A 138 -14.21 -28.68 5.89
C GLY A 138 -15.16 -28.76 7.10
N ASN A 139 -15.09 -29.86 7.84
CA ASN A 139 -15.76 -30.02 9.15
C ASN A 139 -14.91 -29.53 10.34
N GLN A 140 -13.62 -29.25 10.12
CA GLN A 140 -12.73 -28.59 11.07
C GLN A 140 -12.49 -27.15 10.61
N ASP A 141 -13.51 -26.32 10.79
CA ASP A 141 -13.53 -24.92 10.37
C ASP A 141 -12.30 -24.12 10.77
N GLU A 142 -11.65 -24.49 11.85
CA GLU A 142 -10.47 -23.79 12.39
C GLU A 142 -9.23 -23.96 11.52
N LEU A 143 -8.83 -25.19 11.18
CA LEU A 143 -7.58 -25.44 10.44
C LEU A 143 -7.63 -24.87 9.03
N TRP A 144 -8.76 -25.00 8.34
CA TRP A 144 -9.01 -24.42 7.05
C TRP A 144 -8.92 -22.90 7.08
N THR A 145 -9.54 -22.29 8.10
CA THR A 145 -9.53 -20.84 8.27
C THR A 145 -8.14 -20.31 8.59
N TYR A 146 -7.34 -21.01 9.40
CA TYR A 146 -5.93 -20.62 9.62
C TYR A 146 -5.08 -20.75 8.35
N GLY A 147 -5.26 -21.79 7.54
CA GLY A 147 -4.61 -21.93 6.24
C GLY A 147 -4.95 -20.76 5.29
N TYR A 148 -6.23 -20.40 5.23
CA TYR A 148 -6.69 -19.24 4.47
C TYR A 148 -6.07 -17.94 4.99
N LEU A 149 -6.06 -17.73 6.30
CA LEU A 149 -5.46 -16.54 6.91
C LEU A 149 -3.98 -16.41 6.58
N LEU A 150 -3.21 -17.49 6.64
CA LEU A 150 -1.79 -17.48 6.29
C LEU A 150 -1.57 -17.15 4.82
N ALA A 151 -2.33 -17.77 3.91
CA ALA A 151 -2.28 -17.49 2.48
C ALA A 151 -2.67 -16.03 2.19
N TRP A 152 -3.69 -15.53 2.87
CA TRP A 152 -4.13 -14.15 2.72
C TRP A 152 -3.12 -13.15 3.30
N MET A 153 -2.52 -13.42 4.46
CA MET A 153 -1.41 -12.62 4.99
C MET A 153 -0.24 -12.52 4.00
N PHE A 154 0.13 -13.63 3.40
CA PHE A 154 1.18 -13.65 2.38
C PHE A 154 0.79 -12.79 1.16
N ALA A 155 -0.44 -12.94 0.66
CA ALA A 155 -0.94 -12.14 -0.45
C ALA A 155 -0.93 -10.63 -0.14
N ILE A 156 -1.36 -10.23 1.06
CA ILE A 156 -1.28 -8.84 1.54
C ILE A 156 0.17 -8.35 1.54
N CYS A 157 1.11 -9.12 2.08
CA CYS A 157 2.52 -8.71 2.13
C CYS A 157 3.12 -8.45 0.75
N VAL A 158 2.64 -9.14 -0.29
CA VAL A 158 3.11 -8.98 -1.67
C VAL A 158 2.38 -7.84 -2.38
N VAL A 159 1.05 -7.80 -2.29
CA VAL A 159 0.22 -6.90 -3.10
C VAL A 159 0.13 -5.50 -2.50
N GLU A 160 0.07 -5.37 -1.18
CA GLU A 160 -0.15 -4.06 -0.53
C GLU A 160 0.97 -3.05 -0.78
N PRO A 161 2.27 -3.40 -0.75
CA PRO A 161 3.33 -2.47 -1.12
C PRO A 161 3.21 -1.95 -2.56
N LEU A 162 2.77 -2.80 -3.51
CA LEU A 162 2.54 -2.40 -4.90
C LEU A 162 1.34 -1.47 -5.02
N TYR A 163 0.27 -1.75 -4.27
CA TYR A 163 -0.91 -0.90 -4.20
C TYR A 163 -0.59 0.50 -3.67
N VAL A 164 0.17 0.57 -2.59
CA VAL A 164 0.61 1.85 -2.00
C VAL A 164 1.56 2.59 -2.94
N ALA A 165 2.49 1.88 -3.59
CA ALA A 165 3.40 2.47 -4.57
C ALA A 165 2.66 3.05 -5.78
N GLY A 166 1.66 2.33 -6.30
CA GLY A 166 0.81 2.81 -7.39
C GLY A 166 0.03 4.08 -7.02
N GLY A 167 -0.60 4.09 -5.84
CA GLY A 167 -1.30 5.26 -5.33
C GLY A 167 -0.39 6.47 -5.08
N PHE A 168 0.80 6.22 -4.54
CA PHE A 168 1.81 7.26 -4.36
C PHE A 168 2.33 7.80 -5.71
N GLY A 169 2.51 6.93 -6.71
CA GLY A 169 2.87 7.33 -8.08
C GLY A 169 1.80 8.25 -8.71
N LEU A 170 0.51 7.89 -8.57
CA LEU A 170 -0.59 8.75 -9.02
C LEU A 170 -0.61 10.11 -8.32
N TYR A 171 -0.34 10.13 -7.02
CA TYR A 171 -0.22 11.37 -6.24
C TYR A 171 0.93 12.24 -6.75
N LEU A 172 2.13 11.67 -6.94
CA LEU A 172 3.29 12.41 -7.44
C LEU A 172 3.05 12.96 -8.85
N ASN A 173 2.52 12.13 -9.75
CA ASN A 173 2.19 12.56 -11.11
C ASN A 173 1.22 13.75 -11.10
N ARG A 174 0.18 13.67 -10.28
CA ARG A 174 -0.81 14.74 -10.19
C ARG A 174 -0.24 16.00 -9.53
N ARG A 175 0.64 15.83 -8.58
CA ARG A 175 1.33 16.95 -7.92
C ARG A 175 2.28 17.67 -8.88
N THR A 176 3.02 16.94 -9.71
CA THR A 176 3.89 17.55 -10.75
C THR A 176 3.10 18.34 -11.77
N GLU A 177 1.94 17.83 -12.21
CA GLU A 177 1.04 18.55 -13.13
C GLU A 177 0.49 19.86 -12.51
N LEU A 178 0.13 19.84 -11.23
CA LEU A 178 -0.46 21.00 -10.56
C LEU A 178 0.57 22.04 -10.11
N GLU A 179 1.73 21.63 -9.69
CA GLU A 179 2.73 22.49 -9.05
C GLU A 179 3.91 22.81 -9.99
N ALA A 180 3.87 22.32 -11.24
CA ALA A 180 4.93 22.47 -12.23
C ALA A 180 6.33 22.12 -11.65
N TRP A 181 6.39 21.10 -10.84
CA TRP A 181 7.61 20.64 -10.16
C TRP A 181 8.73 20.23 -11.11
N ASP A 182 8.36 19.71 -12.27
CA ASP A 182 9.27 19.39 -13.35
C ASP A 182 10.04 20.64 -13.82
N ILE A 183 9.35 21.79 -13.92
CA ILE A 183 9.95 23.08 -14.28
C ILE A 183 10.92 23.54 -13.20
N GLU A 184 10.55 23.44 -11.93
CA GLU A 184 11.43 23.82 -10.81
C GLU A 184 12.69 22.92 -10.76
N ILE A 185 12.55 21.62 -10.97
CA ILE A 185 13.68 20.70 -11.03
C ILE A 185 14.58 21.03 -12.23
N ALA A 186 14.00 21.33 -13.38
CA ALA A 186 14.77 21.75 -14.56
C ALA A 186 15.55 23.03 -14.29
N PHE A 187 14.94 24.05 -13.69
CA PHE A 187 15.62 25.28 -13.32
C PHE A 187 16.76 25.07 -12.31
N ARG A 188 16.54 24.24 -11.28
CA ARG A 188 17.59 23.91 -10.30
C ARG A 188 18.78 23.17 -10.94
N ARG A 189 18.52 22.30 -11.95
CA ARG A 189 19.59 21.65 -12.71
C ARG A 189 20.41 22.64 -13.54
N ILE A 190 19.74 23.57 -14.21
CA ILE A 190 20.40 24.60 -15.02
C ILE A 190 21.24 25.50 -14.12
N ASP A 191 20.71 25.89 -12.97
CA ASP A 191 21.42 26.74 -12.00
C ASP A 191 22.68 26.03 -11.44
N LYS A 192 22.55 24.76 -11.10
CA LYS A 192 23.66 23.93 -10.68
C LYS A 192 24.74 23.79 -11.78
N GLN A 193 24.32 23.56 -13.03
CA GLN A 193 25.26 23.48 -14.16
C GLN A 193 25.97 24.83 -14.41
N ARG A 194 25.28 25.96 -14.21
CA ARG A 194 25.90 27.29 -14.29
C ARG A 194 26.93 27.50 -13.18
N LEU A 195 26.63 27.09 -11.96
CA LEU A 195 27.55 27.20 -10.82
C LEU A 195 28.78 26.28 -10.96
N ASP A 196 28.58 25.06 -11.48
CA ASP A 196 29.64 24.09 -11.71
C ASP A 196 30.50 24.46 -12.95
N GLY A 197 29.94 25.18 -13.93
CA GLY A 197 30.62 25.64 -15.14
C GLY A 197 31.22 27.06 -15.05
N ALA A 198 31.00 27.77 -13.96
CA ALA A 198 31.62 29.09 -13.77
C ALA A 198 33.13 28.92 -13.52
N PRO A 199 34.02 29.59 -14.30
CA PRO A 199 35.44 29.52 -14.05
C PRO A 199 35.72 30.05 -12.65
N ARG A 200 36.41 29.25 -11.82
CA ARG A 200 36.93 29.70 -10.52
C ARG A 200 37.93 30.81 -10.82
N ILE A 201 37.49 32.06 -10.67
CA ILE A 201 38.38 33.21 -10.72
C ILE A 201 39.27 33.03 -9.48
N ALA A 202 40.51 32.55 -9.73
CA ALA A 202 41.55 32.48 -8.71
C ALA A 202 41.88 33.91 -8.27
N ALA A 203 41.63 34.18 -7.00
CA ALA A 203 42.12 35.36 -6.31
C ALA A 203 43.51 35.06 -5.74
#